data_0aac8cc046a4c220fbd0c3d92f2d91fd
#
_entry.id   0aac8cc046a4c220fbd0c3d92f2d91fd
#
_cell.length_a   1.000
_cell.length_b   1.000
_cell.length_c   1.000
_cell.angle_alpha   90.00
_cell.angle_beta   90.00
_cell.angle_gamma   90.00
#
_symmetry.space_group_name_H-M   'P 1'
#
loop_
_entity.id
_entity.type
_entity.pdbx_description
1 polymer ?
#
loop_
_entity_poly.entity_id
_entity_poly.type
_entity_poly.pdbx_seq_one_letter_code
_entity_poly.pdbx_strand_id
1 'polypeptide(L)'
;MIIIDMNQISLANVMMNFHMNKSDELEEDMVRHMILNSIRMYRTMFKEEYGEVVLTYDSRYQWRRDIFPQYKQNRRKGRETDSKDWEKIFGLLNAIKSEFKEILPYKYVEVYGAEADDIIGTLCREYQ
;
A
#
# COMPACT_ATOMS: atom_id res chain seq x y z
N MET A 1 16.28 -9.40 -2.49
CA MET A 1 14.84 -9.12 -2.66
C MET A 1 14.51 -7.82 -1.96
N ILE A 2 13.81 -6.93 -2.63
CA ILE A 2 13.31 -5.68 -2.07
C ILE A 2 11.81 -5.85 -1.86
N ILE A 3 11.35 -5.85 -0.62
CA ILE A 3 9.93 -6.06 -0.31
C ILE A 3 9.31 -4.72 0.06
N ILE A 4 8.26 -4.34 -0.64
CA ILE A 4 7.57 -3.06 -0.44
C ILE A 4 6.17 -3.31 0.09
N ASP A 5 5.84 -2.70 1.23
CA ASP A 5 4.48 -2.66 1.77
C ASP A 5 3.69 -1.59 1.00
N MET A 6 2.91 -2.01 0.02
CA MET A 6 2.23 -1.09 -0.89
C MET A 6 1.08 -0.35 -0.22
N ASN A 7 0.45 -0.91 0.79
CA ASN A 7 -0.59 -0.20 1.51
C ASN A 7 -0.02 1.00 2.27
N GLN A 8 1.12 0.82 2.92
CA GLN A 8 1.79 1.89 3.64
C GLN A 8 2.28 2.98 2.69
N ILE A 9 2.97 2.62 1.61
CA ILE A 9 3.50 3.58 0.64
C ILE A 9 2.39 4.33 -0.07
N SER A 10 1.34 3.64 -0.48
CA SER A 10 0.22 4.25 -1.18
C SER A 10 -0.49 5.29 -0.32
N LEU A 11 -0.79 4.94 0.92
CA LEU A 11 -1.46 5.86 1.84
C LEU A 11 -0.57 7.03 2.23
N ALA A 12 0.72 6.79 2.46
CA ALA A 12 1.69 7.84 2.76
C ALA A 12 1.76 8.89 1.63
N ASN A 13 1.74 8.44 0.37
CA ASN A 13 1.77 9.35 -0.77
C ASN A 13 0.47 10.14 -0.91
N VAL A 14 -0.68 9.55 -0.62
CA VAL A 14 -1.96 10.28 -0.59
C VAL A 14 -1.91 11.38 0.47
N MET A 15 -1.47 11.07 1.68
CA MET A 15 -1.38 12.05 2.76
C MET A 15 -0.38 13.14 2.44
N MET A 16 0.75 12.80 1.83
CA MET A 16 1.75 13.78 1.39
C MET A 16 1.18 14.71 0.32
N ASN A 17 0.40 14.20 -0.62
CA ASN A 17 -0.24 15.01 -1.65
C ASN A 17 -1.19 16.04 -1.04
N PHE A 18 -2.02 15.63 -0.09
CA PHE A 18 -2.90 16.57 0.62
C PHE A 18 -2.10 17.63 1.38
N HIS A 19 -1.03 17.24 2.05
CA HIS A 19 -0.20 18.16 2.80
C HIS A 19 0.48 19.20 1.91
N MET A 20 1.05 18.76 0.79
CA MET A 20 1.74 19.66 -0.16
C MET A 20 0.79 20.67 -0.80
N ASN A 21 -0.42 20.25 -1.11
CA ASN A 21 -1.43 21.10 -1.74
C ASN A 21 -2.24 21.92 -0.73
N LYS A 22 -2.09 21.65 0.56
CA LYS A 22 -2.88 22.26 1.64
C LYS A 22 -4.38 22.16 1.37
N SER A 23 -4.82 21.01 0.86
CA SER A 23 -6.18 20.76 0.43
C SER A 23 -6.55 19.31 0.70
N ASP A 24 -7.85 19.05 0.88
CA ASP A 24 -8.39 17.69 0.97
C ASP A 24 -8.88 17.18 -0.40
N GLU A 25 -8.53 17.90 -1.48
CA GLU A 25 -8.86 17.50 -2.84
C GLU A 25 -7.89 16.41 -3.33
N LEU A 26 -8.44 15.35 -3.91
CA LEU A 26 -7.67 14.19 -4.38
C LEU A 26 -7.22 14.40 -5.83
N GLU A 27 -5.92 14.46 -6.05
CA GLU A 27 -5.30 14.58 -7.37
C GLU A 27 -4.81 13.21 -7.84
N GLU A 28 -5.63 12.51 -8.61
CA GLU A 28 -5.39 11.11 -9.00
C GLU A 28 -4.07 10.89 -9.72
N ASP A 29 -3.78 11.69 -10.74
CA ASP A 29 -2.57 11.52 -11.55
C ASP A 29 -1.30 11.80 -10.75
N MET A 30 -1.34 12.82 -9.89
CA MET A 30 -0.21 13.15 -9.03
C MET A 30 0.06 12.03 -8.02
N VAL A 31 -0.98 11.51 -7.39
CA VAL A 31 -0.85 10.40 -6.44
C VAL A 31 -0.25 9.17 -7.13
N ARG A 32 -0.75 8.81 -8.31
CA ARG A 32 -0.23 7.70 -9.10
C ARG A 32 1.27 7.87 -9.39
N HIS A 33 1.64 9.07 -9.83
CA HIS A 33 3.03 9.41 -10.11
C HIS A 33 3.91 9.33 -8.88
N MET A 34 3.45 9.84 -7.73
CA MET A 34 4.19 9.82 -6.48
C MET A 34 4.43 8.39 -5.99
N ILE A 35 3.42 7.52 -6.08
CA ILE A 35 3.55 6.12 -5.69
C ILE A 35 4.57 5.40 -6.59
N LEU A 36 4.47 5.60 -7.90
CA LEU A 36 5.40 5.01 -8.85
C LEU A 36 6.85 5.47 -8.61
N ASN A 37 7.02 6.76 -8.32
CA ASN A 37 8.35 7.30 -8.00
C ASN A 37 8.92 6.72 -6.70
N SER A 38 8.09 6.45 -5.71
CA SER A 38 8.53 5.80 -4.47
C SER A 38 9.07 4.40 -4.76
N ILE A 39 8.39 3.61 -5.59
CA ILE A 39 8.84 2.30 -6.00
C ILE A 39 10.18 2.39 -6.73
N ARG A 40 10.28 3.31 -7.69
CA ARG A 40 11.52 3.53 -8.45
C ARG A 40 12.68 3.93 -7.57
N MET A 41 12.43 4.79 -6.60
CA MET A 41 13.45 5.24 -5.65
C MET A 41 14.03 4.07 -4.88
N TYR A 42 13.19 3.23 -4.30
CA TYR A 42 13.64 2.06 -3.54
C TYR A 42 14.38 1.06 -4.44
N ARG A 43 13.87 0.83 -5.64
CA ARG A 43 14.54 -0.04 -6.60
C ARG A 43 15.93 0.48 -6.95
N THR A 44 16.05 1.75 -7.25
CA THR A 44 17.34 2.38 -7.60
C THR A 44 18.34 2.30 -6.46
N MET A 45 17.87 2.52 -5.21
CA MET A 45 18.75 2.50 -4.04
C MET A 45 19.28 1.10 -3.71
N PHE A 46 18.50 0.06 -3.94
CA PHE A 46 18.77 -1.26 -3.36
C PHE A 46 18.94 -2.40 -4.37
N LYS A 47 18.68 -2.18 -5.65
CA LYS A 47 18.66 -3.25 -6.65
C LYS A 47 19.99 -4.00 -6.75
N GLU A 48 21.10 -3.29 -6.75
CA GLU A 48 22.42 -3.92 -6.91
C GLU A 48 22.76 -4.86 -5.75
N GLU A 49 22.37 -4.50 -4.54
CA GLU A 49 22.66 -5.27 -3.34
C GLU A 49 21.62 -6.38 -3.08
N TYR A 50 20.34 -6.09 -3.31
CA TYR A 50 19.25 -6.97 -2.88
C TYR A 50 18.43 -7.58 -4.02
N GLY A 51 18.58 -7.08 -5.25
CA GLY A 51 17.89 -7.66 -6.41
C GLY A 51 16.52 -7.09 -6.69
N GLU A 52 15.58 -7.94 -7.05
CA GLU A 52 14.29 -7.51 -7.59
C GLU A 52 13.28 -7.06 -6.53
N VAL A 53 12.33 -6.26 -7.00
CA VAL A 53 11.25 -5.70 -6.18
C VAL A 53 10.07 -6.67 -6.10
N VAL A 54 9.52 -6.78 -4.90
CA VAL A 54 8.27 -7.52 -4.62
C VAL A 54 7.28 -6.56 -3.99
N LEU A 55 6.13 -6.39 -4.63
CA LEU A 55 5.05 -5.55 -4.11
C LEU A 55 4.10 -6.41 -3.28
N THR A 56 3.91 -6.03 -2.01
CA THR A 56 3.01 -6.76 -1.10
C THR A 56 1.80 -5.92 -0.75
N TYR A 57 0.63 -6.54 -0.74
CA TYR A 57 -0.64 -5.90 -0.46
C TYR A 57 -1.43 -6.62 0.61
N ASP A 58 -2.17 -5.87 1.42
CA ASP A 58 -3.15 -6.44 2.34
C ASP A 58 -4.30 -7.07 1.57
N SER A 59 -4.76 -8.24 2.03
CA SER A 59 -6.03 -8.78 1.57
C SER A 59 -7.19 -7.93 2.10
N ARG A 60 -8.26 -7.84 1.32
CA ARG A 60 -9.49 -7.18 1.74
C ARG A 60 -10.09 -7.85 2.98
N TYR A 61 -10.05 -9.19 3.02
CA TYR A 61 -10.41 -9.98 4.17
C TYR A 61 -9.16 -10.28 5.01
N GLN A 62 -9.25 -10.12 6.33
CA GLN A 62 -8.12 -10.34 7.23
C GLN A 62 -8.53 -11.32 8.33
N TRP A 63 -7.72 -12.38 8.52
CA TRP A 63 -7.99 -13.43 9.51
C TRP A 63 -8.07 -12.89 10.94
N ARG A 64 -7.36 -11.81 11.23
CA ARG A 64 -7.36 -11.19 12.58
C ARG A 64 -8.76 -10.72 12.99
N ARG A 65 -9.58 -10.30 12.05
CA ARG A 65 -10.94 -9.85 12.34
C ARG A 65 -11.89 -10.97 12.70
N ASP A 66 -11.62 -12.20 12.24
CA ASP A 66 -12.39 -13.38 12.63
C ASP A 66 -12.16 -13.75 14.09
N ILE A 67 -10.92 -13.59 14.55
CA ILE A 67 -10.53 -13.88 15.92
C ILE A 67 -10.86 -12.72 16.85
N PHE A 68 -10.66 -11.48 16.38
CA PHE A 68 -10.89 -10.26 17.13
C PHE A 68 -11.63 -9.24 16.25
N PRO A 69 -12.98 -9.24 16.28
CA PRO A 69 -13.78 -8.35 15.40
C PRO A 69 -13.48 -6.86 15.56
N GLN A 70 -12.97 -6.43 16.72
CA GLN A 70 -12.60 -5.04 16.97
C GLN A 70 -11.23 -4.66 16.44
N TYR A 71 -10.50 -5.59 15.81
CA TYR A 71 -9.18 -5.33 15.26
C TYR A 71 -9.18 -4.11 14.32
N LYS A 72 -8.37 -3.12 14.65
CA LYS A 72 -8.24 -1.86 13.91
C LYS A 72 -9.54 -1.04 13.78
N GLN A 73 -10.57 -1.32 14.61
CA GLN A 73 -11.85 -0.58 14.57
C GLN A 73 -11.65 0.91 14.82
N ASN A 74 -10.70 1.30 15.65
CA ASN A 74 -10.40 2.70 15.92
C ASN A 74 -9.99 3.48 14.67
N ARG A 75 -9.28 2.84 13.75
CA ARG A 75 -8.90 3.45 12.47
C ARG A 75 -10.12 3.75 11.61
N ARG A 76 -11.10 2.84 11.59
CA ARG A 76 -12.35 3.04 10.87
C ARG A 76 -13.15 4.21 11.46
N LYS A 77 -13.25 4.27 12.79
CA LYS A 77 -13.93 5.38 13.46
C LYS A 77 -13.26 6.72 13.18
N GLY A 78 -11.94 6.77 13.20
CA GLY A 78 -11.18 7.97 12.86
C GLY A 78 -11.46 8.44 11.45
N ARG A 79 -11.55 7.52 10.48
CA ARG A 79 -11.85 7.85 9.10
C ARG A 79 -13.28 8.41 8.93
N GLU A 80 -14.24 7.88 9.68
CA GLU A 80 -15.63 8.34 9.62
C GLU A 80 -15.78 9.80 10.07
N THR A 81 -14.89 10.28 10.95
CA THR A 81 -14.90 11.65 11.47
C THR A 81 -13.94 12.60 10.75
N ASP A 82 -13.13 12.09 9.82
CA ASP A 82 -12.15 12.88 9.07
C ASP A 82 -12.85 13.73 7.99
N SER A 83 -12.28 14.90 7.67
CA SER A 83 -12.73 15.76 6.58
C SER A 83 -12.50 15.17 5.20
N LYS A 84 -11.58 14.19 5.08
CA LYS A 84 -11.22 13.56 3.80
C LYS A 84 -12.24 12.53 3.38
N ASP A 85 -12.45 12.42 2.06
CA ASP A 85 -13.31 11.39 1.46
C ASP A 85 -12.55 10.07 1.35
N TRP A 86 -12.61 9.28 2.40
CA TRP A 86 -11.89 8.00 2.48
C TRP A 86 -12.40 6.96 1.48
N GLU A 87 -13.67 6.98 1.15
CA GLU A 87 -14.21 6.08 0.13
C GLU A 87 -13.57 6.33 -1.24
N LYS A 88 -13.44 7.61 -1.60
CA LYS A 88 -12.79 8.03 -2.84
C LYS A 88 -11.30 7.67 -2.82
N ILE A 89 -10.62 7.88 -1.69
CA ILE A 89 -9.20 7.54 -1.52
C ILE A 89 -8.99 6.04 -1.75
N PHE A 90 -9.75 5.18 -1.07
CA PHE A 90 -9.63 3.74 -1.24
C PHE A 90 -10.00 3.28 -2.65
N GLY A 91 -10.99 3.91 -3.28
CA GLY A 91 -11.35 3.64 -4.66
C GLY A 91 -10.18 3.91 -5.61
N LEU A 92 -9.51 5.04 -5.45
CA LEU A 92 -8.32 5.37 -6.24
C LEU A 92 -7.18 4.39 -5.99
N LEU A 93 -6.88 4.09 -4.73
CA LEU A 93 -5.79 3.17 -4.39
C LEU A 93 -6.04 1.76 -4.94
N ASN A 94 -7.28 1.30 -4.94
CA ASN A 94 -7.64 0.02 -5.54
C ASN A 94 -7.46 0.04 -7.07
N ALA A 95 -7.80 1.14 -7.73
CA ALA A 95 -7.59 1.32 -9.17
C ALA A 95 -6.10 1.29 -9.51
N ILE A 96 -5.28 2.00 -8.76
CA ILE A 96 -3.82 2.03 -8.95
C ILE A 96 -3.22 0.64 -8.73
N LYS A 97 -3.67 -0.06 -7.71
CA LYS A 97 -3.25 -1.44 -7.42
C LYS A 97 -3.50 -2.36 -8.61
N SER A 98 -4.69 -2.29 -9.21
CA SER A 98 -5.03 -3.08 -10.39
C SER A 98 -4.17 -2.72 -11.60
N GLU A 99 -3.95 -1.43 -11.83
CA GLU A 99 -3.08 -0.94 -12.90
C GLU A 99 -1.65 -1.45 -12.74
N PHE A 100 -1.09 -1.36 -11.54
CA PHE A 100 0.28 -1.79 -11.26
C PHE A 100 0.45 -3.30 -11.42
N LYS A 101 -0.55 -4.08 -11.03
CA LYS A 101 -0.55 -5.53 -11.21
C LYS A 101 -0.43 -5.90 -12.69
N GLU A 102 -1.11 -5.18 -13.58
CA GLU A 102 -1.10 -5.46 -15.01
C GLU A 102 0.13 -4.92 -15.73
N ILE A 103 0.62 -3.74 -15.34
CA ILE A 103 1.61 -2.98 -16.11
C ILE A 103 3.03 -3.18 -15.61
N LEU A 104 3.24 -3.22 -14.30
CA LEU A 104 4.59 -3.28 -13.73
C LEU A 104 5.18 -4.70 -13.81
N PRO A 105 6.48 -4.81 -14.12
CA PRO A 105 7.16 -6.10 -14.27
C PRO A 105 7.55 -6.73 -12.93
N TYR A 106 7.13 -6.16 -11.81
CA TYR A 106 7.52 -6.63 -10.49
C TYR A 106 6.61 -7.74 -10.01
N LYS A 107 7.12 -8.56 -9.09
CA LYS A 107 6.30 -9.58 -8.42
C LYS A 107 5.25 -8.89 -7.55
N TYR A 108 4.04 -9.40 -7.65
CA TYR A 108 2.89 -8.92 -6.89
C TYR A 108 2.43 -10.04 -5.97
N VAL A 109 2.33 -9.77 -4.68
CA VAL A 109 1.92 -10.77 -3.70
C VAL A 109 0.77 -10.24 -2.86
N GLU A 110 -0.35 -10.91 -2.94
CA GLU A 110 -1.52 -10.69 -2.11
C GLU A 110 -2.07 -12.08 -1.75
N VAL A 111 -2.23 -12.35 -0.46
CA VAL A 111 -2.67 -13.65 0.02
C VAL A 111 -4.00 -13.47 0.75
N TYR A 112 -5.00 -14.24 0.35
CA TYR A 112 -6.31 -14.21 0.98
C TYR A 112 -6.20 -14.39 2.50
N GLY A 113 -6.80 -13.49 3.24
CA GLY A 113 -6.80 -13.49 4.69
C GLY A 113 -5.60 -12.83 5.36
N ALA A 114 -4.51 -12.54 4.62
CA ALA A 114 -3.28 -12.01 5.18
C ALA A 114 -3.16 -10.50 4.99
N GLU A 115 -2.45 -9.85 5.91
CA GLU A 115 -1.97 -8.49 5.73
C GLU A 115 -0.58 -8.51 5.08
N ALA A 116 -0.15 -7.37 4.52
CA ALA A 116 1.21 -7.24 3.97
C ALA A 116 2.28 -7.58 5.02
N ASP A 117 2.07 -7.20 6.27
CA ASP A 117 2.99 -7.53 7.37
C ASP A 117 3.20 -9.05 7.52
N ASP A 118 2.16 -9.85 7.35
CA ASP A 118 2.26 -11.31 7.40
C ASP A 118 3.10 -11.85 6.25
N ILE A 119 2.89 -11.30 5.06
CA ILE A 119 3.64 -11.66 3.85
C ILE A 119 5.11 -11.30 4.02
N ILE A 120 5.39 -10.08 4.46
CA ILE A 120 6.76 -9.58 4.68
C ILE A 120 7.48 -10.45 5.70
N GLY A 121 6.86 -10.73 6.84
CA GLY A 121 7.44 -11.57 7.87
C GLY A 121 7.76 -12.98 7.36
N THR A 122 6.88 -13.57 6.57
CA THR A 122 7.08 -14.89 5.99
C THR A 122 8.22 -14.88 4.97
N LEU A 123 8.24 -13.91 4.06
CA LEU A 123 9.30 -13.81 3.05
C LEU A 123 10.67 -13.56 3.69
N CYS A 124 10.74 -12.70 4.69
CA CYS A 124 12.00 -12.45 5.40
C CYS A 124 12.54 -13.70 6.08
N ARG A 125 11.65 -14.52 6.66
CA ARG A 125 12.03 -15.76 7.31
C ARG A 125 12.53 -16.81 6.31
N GLU A 126 11.88 -16.93 5.16
CA GLU A 126 12.17 -17.98 4.18
C GLU A 126 13.38 -17.65 3.28
N TYR A 127 13.69 -16.39 3.08
CA TYR A 127 14.71 -15.94 2.13
C TYR A 127 15.84 -15.12 2.77
N GLN A 128 16.19 -15.43 3.98
CA GLN A 128 17.31 -14.79 4.67
C GLN A 128 18.66 -15.14 4.04
#